data_1623ce3a1dd48c390cd87ae1f445f2e7
#
_entry.id   1623ce3a1dd48c390cd87ae1f445f2e7
#
_cell.length_a   1.000
_cell.length_b   1.000
_cell.length_c   1.000
_cell.angle_alpha   90.00
_cell.angle_beta   90.00
_cell.angle_gamma   90.00
#
_symmetry.space_group_name_H-M   'P 1'
#
loop_
_entity.id
_entity.type
_entity.pdbx_description
1 polymer ?
#
loop_
_entity_poly.entity_id
_entity_poly.type
_entity_poly.pdbx_seq_one_letter_code
_entity_poly.pdbx_strand_id
1 'polypeptide(L)'
;MDEIADKTKADIFLLEAKARRKDSESASTTGAFETSMDSRLRIQVYGDMESCENAKTRLLIMIDQILQRQVDTIRLELSLHSLISGRHRRNIKLIESATGTAIYFPPMFPSVFGYTAPGSVPLRGRDEIIITGDTMDNILQAKKRLHDLVMTTKTFVKDVHVTTSKVDYILLERLDKIRKIIEANGSYVLLPPLGNTSGVLRVQATDILNVERTVREIMSLAGQFYSASWWVTTADPHQRQPTPSDIRAMLPDICINSGAELTFEKLNFHINGSDDSVKAAMSIINSLPFLQRAQCTLRVKVELANEHKEFVSGKKNGKINKIMSQSNVQIVFDGFNEYNFYIDVRGAQYEATKSGLDLVELEMPASISFHVPDQYHKRIIGIGGQHIQRIMKKYSVFVKFSNAMDRGGIGKDDDDIKVDNVICRTPARNADNLELVKQEIMDMVEKVDAEFVSEPVPVDRLYHRELITRMPEIELLEKKWNCKITFPGTEQASDIITISGPEYQVPQALDEFLVSSTF
;
A
#
# COMPACT_ATOMS: atom_id res chain seq x y z
N MET A 1 -11.63 27.96 -14.20
CA MET A 1 -11.60 26.49 -14.27
C MET A 1 -11.34 26.02 -15.68
N ASP A 2 -12.02 26.59 -16.68
CA ASP A 2 -11.86 26.23 -18.10
C ASP A 2 -10.41 26.38 -18.58
N GLU A 3 -9.73 27.46 -18.20
CA GLU A 3 -8.31 27.65 -18.52
C GLU A 3 -7.40 26.55 -17.91
N ILE A 4 -7.75 26.03 -16.74
CA ILE A 4 -7.00 24.93 -16.11
C ILE A 4 -7.30 23.63 -16.84
N ALA A 5 -8.55 23.36 -17.19
CA ALA A 5 -8.97 22.21 -17.97
C ALA A 5 -8.24 22.16 -19.32
N ASP A 6 -8.26 23.28 -20.07
CA ASP A 6 -7.58 23.39 -21.36
C ASP A 6 -6.06 23.16 -21.26
N LYS A 7 -5.43 23.74 -20.22
CA LYS A 7 -3.97 23.61 -20.01
C LYS A 7 -3.55 22.22 -19.54
N THR A 8 -4.39 21.53 -18.77
CA THR A 8 -4.06 20.23 -18.19
C THR A 8 -4.63 19.06 -18.97
N LYS A 9 -5.53 19.32 -19.92
CA LYS A 9 -6.28 18.31 -20.68
C LYS A 9 -7.08 17.37 -19.77
N ALA A 10 -7.52 17.88 -18.62
CA ALA A 10 -8.40 17.20 -17.68
C ALA A 10 -9.77 17.84 -17.70
N ASP A 11 -10.82 17.04 -17.62
CA ASP A 11 -12.19 17.54 -17.48
C ASP A 11 -12.46 17.87 -16.02
N ILE A 12 -12.93 19.10 -15.74
CA ILE A 12 -13.15 19.60 -14.38
C ILE A 12 -14.62 19.96 -14.20
N PHE A 13 -15.27 19.31 -13.24
CA PHE A 13 -16.68 19.51 -12.92
C PHE A 13 -16.86 20.05 -11.51
N LEU A 14 -17.67 21.09 -11.37
CA LEU A 14 -18.10 21.62 -10.07
C LEU A 14 -19.48 21.06 -9.75
N LEU A 15 -19.58 20.30 -8.68
CA LEU A 15 -20.82 19.71 -8.22
C LEU A 15 -21.26 20.33 -6.88
N GLU A 16 -22.53 20.73 -6.83
CA GLU A 16 -23.17 21.10 -5.56
C GLU A 16 -23.70 19.86 -4.86
N ALA A 17 -23.11 19.49 -3.72
CA ALA A 17 -23.65 18.43 -2.90
C ALA A 17 -24.83 18.98 -2.07
N LYS A 18 -26.06 18.67 -2.47
CA LYS A 18 -27.22 18.89 -1.60
C LYS A 18 -27.05 18.01 -0.35
N ALA A 19 -27.01 18.62 0.83
CA ALA A 19 -27.01 17.90 2.09
C ALA A 19 -28.21 16.94 2.14
N ARG A 20 -27.97 15.64 2.23
CA ARG A 20 -29.00 14.64 2.49
C ARG A 20 -29.57 14.94 3.87
N ARG A 21 -30.83 15.42 3.94
CA ARG A 21 -31.59 15.43 5.19
C ARG A 21 -31.63 14.00 5.70
N LYS A 22 -31.08 13.75 6.89
CA LYS A 22 -31.43 12.59 7.68
C LYS A 22 -32.85 12.85 8.19
N ASP A 23 -33.81 12.14 7.64
CA ASP A 23 -35.14 12.05 8.19
C ASP A 23 -35.03 11.36 9.57
N SER A 24 -34.99 12.14 10.62
CA SER A 24 -35.33 11.68 11.97
C SER A 24 -36.56 12.45 12.40
N GLU A 25 -37.69 11.76 12.34
CA GLU A 25 -38.91 12.14 13.04
C GLU A 25 -38.64 12.29 14.54
N SER A 26 -38.70 13.51 15.03
CA SER A 26 -39.26 13.82 16.34
C SER A 26 -39.39 15.35 16.45
N ALA A 27 -40.64 15.78 16.49
CA ALA A 27 -41.03 17.15 16.70
C ALA A 27 -40.69 17.64 18.10
N SER A 28 -40.05 18.81 18.23
CA SER A 28 -40.39 19.78 19.29
C SER A 28 -39.97 21.19 18.87
N THR A 29 -40.98 22.00 18.88
CA THR A 29 -41.05 23.45 18.75
C THR A 29 -40.00 24.19 19.58
N THR A 30 -39.17 25.02 18.97
CA THR A 30 -38.92 26.43 19.40
C THR A 30 -38.01 27.07 18.38
N GLY A 31 -38.38 28.28 17.94
CA GLY A 31 -37.74 28.98 16.86
C GLY A 31 -36.35 29.52 17.23
N ALA A 32 -35.41 29.29 16.35
CA ALA A 32 -34.24 30.11 16.14
C ALA A 32 -33.84 29.97 14.67
N PHE A 33 -33.72 31.10 14.01
CA PHE A 33 -33.26 31.24 12.64
C PHE A 33 -31.82 30.71 12.52
N GLU A 34 -31.62 29.49 12.04
CA GLU A 34 -30.32 29.01 11.59
C GLU A 34 -30.36 28.80 10.08
N THR A 35 -30.00 29.85 9.37
CA THR A 35 -29.57 29.80 7.97
C THR A 35 -28.10 29.40 7.96
N SER A 36 -27.78 28.13 8.00
CA SER A 36 -26.52 27.63 7.46
C SER A 36 -26.81 26.55 6.43
N MET A 37 -27.05 26.99 5.20
CA MET A 37 -26.91 26.13 4.02
C MET A 37 -25.43 25.80 3.87
N ASP A 38 -24.99 24.70 4.48
CA ASP A 38 -23.68 24.10 4.24
C ASP A 38 -23.71 23.41 2.86
N SER A 39 -23.73 24.21 1.79
CA SER A 39 -23.60 23.73 0.43
C SER A 39 -22.12 23.41 0.20
N ARG A 40 -21.74 22.15 0.44
CA ARG A 40 -20.39 21.67 0.16
C ARG A 40 -20.21 21.56 -1.35
N LEU A 41 -19.37 22.43 -1.90
CA LEU A 41 -18.92 22.32 -3.28
C LEU A 41 -17.91 21.18 -3.40
N ARG A 42 -18.12 20.30 -4.38
CA ARG A 42 -17.19 19.22 -4.72
C ARG A 42 -16.65 19.44 -6.12
N ILE A 43 -15.34 19.46 -6.26
CA ILE A 43 -14.67 19.50 -7.56
C ILE A 43 -14.30 18.07 -7.93
N GLN A 44 -14.73 17.61 -9.11
CA GLN A 44 -14.33 16.32 -9.69
C GLN A 44 -13.46 16.59 -10.91
N VAL A 45 -12.37 15.83 -11.01
CA VAL A 45 -11.39 15.93 -12.10
C VAL A 45 -11.28 14.57 -12.76
N TYR A 46 -11.42 14.54 -14.09
CA TYR A 46 -11.30 13.34 -14.91
C TYR A 46 -10.23 13.52 -15.97
N GLY A 47 -9.47 12.47 -16.24
CA GLY A 47 -8.39 12.45 -17.21
C GLY A 47 -7.40 11.34 -16.91
N ASP A 48 -6.28 11.33 -17.62
CA ASP A 48 -5.16 10.47 -17.24
C ASP A 48 -4.55 10.93 -15.91
N MET A 49 -3.72 10.08 -15.30
CA MET A 49 -3.15 10.33 -13.99
C MET A 49 -2.37 11.65 -13.93
N GLU A 50 -1.52 11.91 -14.92
CA GLU A 50 -0.67 13.11 -14.95
C GLU A 50 -1.52 14.38 -15.10
N SER A 51 -2.53 14.35 -15.99
CA SER A 51 -3.48 15.44 -16.20
C SER A 51 -4.29 15.74 -14.93
N CYS A 52 -4.80 14.71 -14.26
CA CYS A 52 -5.54 14.85 -13.00
C CYS A 52 -4.68 15.44 -11.87
N GLU A 53 -3.44 14.99 -11.71
CA GLU A 53 -2.51 15.52 -10.70
C GLU A 53 -2.14 16.98 -10.98
N ASN A 54 -1.87 17.33 -12.24
CA ASN A 54 -1.58 18.70 -12.65
C ASN A 54 -2.79 19.61 -12.45
N ALA A 55 -4.00 19.15 -12.82
CA ALA A 55 -5.23 19.91 -12.63
C ALA A 55 -5.52 20.15 -11.14
N LYS A 56 -5.41 19.11 -10.30
CA LYS A 56 -5.56 19.22 -8.85
C LYS A 56 -4.60 20.26 -8.26
N THR A 57 -3.32 20.18 -8.61
CA THR A 57 -2.30 21.11 -8.11
C THR A 57 -2.62 22.55 -8.52
N ARG A 58 -3.00 22.80 -9.79
CA ARG A 58 -3.37 24.13 -10.27
C ARG A 58 -4.62 24.67 -9.61
N LEU A 59 -5.62 23.84 -9.36
CA LEU A 59 -6.83 24.23 -8.62
C LEU A 59 -6.50 24.65 -7.19
N LEU A 60 -5.65 23.91 -6.49
CA LEU A 60 -5.23 24.26 -5.13
C LEU A 60 -4.44 25.57 -5.10
N ILE A 61 -3.52 25.77 -6.05
CA ILE A 61 -2.77 27.03 -6.19
C ILE A 61 -3.72 28.20 -6.51
N MET A 62 -4.71 27.99 -7.38
CA MET A 62 -5.73 29.00 -7.68
C MET A 62 -6.54 29.38 -6.43
N ILE A 63 -6.90 28.43 -5.59
CA ILE A 63 -7.57 28.67 -4.31
C ILE A 63 -6.66 29.49 -3.37
N ASP A 64 -5.40 29.12 -3.27
CA ASP A 64 -4.42 29.87 -2.46
C ASP A 64 -4.26 31.32 -2.98
N GLN A 65 -4.24 31.53 -4.29
CA GLN A 65 -4.20 32.87 -4.90
C GLN A 65 -5.48 33.69 -4.62
N ILE A 66 -6.66 33.06 -4.65
CA ILE A 66 -7.92 33.71 -4.25
C ILE A 66 -7.86 34.15 -2.78
N LEU A 67 -7.22 33.36 -1.93
CA LEU A 67 -6.95 33.68 -0.51
C LEU A 67 -5.81 34.69 -0.32
N GLN A 68 -5.31 35.28 -1.43
CA GLN A 68 -4.22 36.26 -1.46
C GLN A 68 -2.87 35.74 -0.92
N ARG A 69 -2.66 34.42 -0.92
CA ARG A 69 -1.38 33.82 -0.62
C ARG A 69 -0.37 34.09 -1.72
N GLN A 70 0.87 34.31 -1.31
CA GLN A 70 1.98 34.47 -2.25
C GLN A 70 2.43 33.13 -2.78
N VAL A 71 2.97 33.12 -4.02
CA VAL A 71 3.40 31.91 -4.72
C VAL A 71 4.83 32.11 -5.20
N ASP A 72 5.68 31.13 -4.94
CA ASP A 72 7.04 31.10 -5.46
C ASP A 72 7.46 29.65 -5.78
N THR A 73 8.58 29.47 -6.46
CA THR A 73 9.02 28.15 -6.93
C THR A 73 10.45 27.86 -6.49
N ILE A 74 10.74 26.56 -6.34
CA ILE A 74 12.09 26.05 -6.19
C ILE A 74 12.30 24.88 -7.16
N ARG A 75 13.51 24.74 -7.71
CA ARG A 75 13.86 23.63 -8.59
C ARG A 75 14.72 22.64 -7.84
N LEU A 76 14.24 21.40 -7.76
CA LEU A 76 14.95 20.26 -7.19
C LEU A 76 14.75 19.06 -8.12
N GLU A 77 15.78 18.24 -8.25
CA GLU A 77 15.72 17.05 -9.09
C GLU A 77 14.57 16.12 -8.69
N LEU A 78 13.82 15.61 -9.68
CA LEU A 78 12.64 14.77 -9.47
C LEU A 78 12.93 13.55 -8.58
N SER A 79 14.10 12.95 -8.71
CA SER A 79 14.55 11.80 -7.92
C SER A 79 14.60 12.09 -6.42
N LEU A 80 14.78 13.36 -6.02
CA LEU A 80 14.86 13.79 -4.63
C LEU A 80 13.48 14.07 -4.01
N HIS A 81 12.44 14.31 -4.81
CA HIS A 81 11.14 14.76 -4.30
C HIS A 81 10.54 13.80 -3.28
N SER A 82 10.48 12.52 -3.60
CA SER A 82 9.95 11.49 -2.68
C SER A 82 10.88 11.28 -1.47
N LEU A 83 12.20 11.38 -1.68
CA LEU A 83 13.20 11.20 -0.63
C LEU A 83 13.09 12.30 0.43
N ILE A 84 13.07 13.57 0.02
CA ILE A 84 12.92 14.70 0.94
C ILE A 84 11.53 14.75 1.58
N SER A 85 10.49 14.26 0.88
CA SER A 85 9.15 14.15 1.44
C SER A 85 9.12 13.18 2.63
N GLY A 86 9.93 12.14 2.58
CA GLY A 86 9.96 11.09 3.58
C GLY A 86 8.69 10.23 3.53
N ARG A 87 8.61 9.25 4.41
CA ARG A 87 7.47 8.34 4.50
C ARG A 87 6.18 9.12 4.80
N HIS A 88 5.13 8.85 4.02
CA HIS A 88 3.81 9.51 4.12
C HIS A 88 3.87 11.05 4.11
N ARG A 89 4.89 11.62 3.44
CA ARG A 89 5.16 13.07 3.38
C ARG A 89 5.44 13.72 4.75
N ARG A 90 5.95 12.95 5.71
CA ARG A 90 6.16 13.43 7.08
C ARG A 90 7.03 14.69 7.14
N ASN A 91 8.18 14.69 6.44
CA ASN A 91 9.11 15.82 6.48
C ASN A 91 8.49 17.09 5.90
N ILE A 92 7.72 16.94 4.82
CA ILE A 92 7.04 18.08 4.18
C ILE A 92 5.94 18.64 5.09
N LYS A 93 5.12 17.78 5.72
CA LYS A 93 4.10 18.20 6.68
C LYS A 93 4.70 18.98 7.85
N LEU A 94 5.87 18.56 8.35
CA LEU A 94 6.60 19.28 9.40
C LEU A 94 7.07 20.67 8.93
N ILE A 95 7.51 20.79 7.68
CA ILE A 95 7.90 22.09 7.12
C ILE A 95 6.66 22.96 6.92
N GLU A 96 5.60 22.42 6.31
CA GLU A 96 4.34 23.12 6.08
C GLU A 96 3.73 23.66 7.38
N SER A 97 3.67 22.83 8.43
CA SER A 97 3.15 23.24 9.75
C SER A 97 4.02 24.29 10.44
N ALA A 98 5.34 24.17 10.34
CA ALA A 98 6.27 25.09 11.00
C ALA A 98 6.44 26.44 10.29
N THR A 99 6.09 26.53 9.00
CA THR A 99 6.24 27.75 8.20
C THR A 99 4.90 28.35 7.73
N GLY A 100 3.78 27.66 7.97
CA GLY A 100 2.46 28.10 7.49
C GLY A 100 2.35 28.09 5.95
N THR A 101 3.14 27.25 5.27
CA THR A 101 3.18 27.16 3.80
C THR A 101 2.52 25.88 3.31
N ALA A 102 2.14 25.84 2.02
CA ALA A 102 1.76 24.62 1.32
C ALA A 102 2.77 24.34 0.20
N ILE A 103 3.20 23.09 0.06
CA ILE A 103 4.26 22.66 -0.85
C ILE A 103 3.70 21.66 -1.86
N TYR A 104 3.74 22.01 -3.15
CA TYR A 104 3.15 21.24 -4.25
C TYR A 104 4.24 20.65 -5.13
N PHE A 105 4.35 19.32 -5.13
CA PHE A 105 5.26 18.58 -5.99
C PHE A 105 4.67 18.36 -7.39
N PRO A 106 5.51 18.23 -8.44
CA PRO A 106 5.06 17.78 -9.75
C PRO A 106 4.63 16.30 -9.71
N PRO A 107 3.93 15.80 -10.77
CA PRO A 107 3.58 14.39 -10.89
C PRO A 107 4.82 13.48 -10.76
N MET A 108 4.65 12.34 -10.07
CA MET A 108 5.75 11.40 -9.80
C MET A 108 6.24 10.68 -11.06
N PHE A 109 5.36 10.46 -12.02
CA PHE A 109 5.61 9.64 -13.21
C PHE A 109 5.40 10.44 -14.50
N PRO A 110 6.17 11.51 -14.73
CA PRO A 110 6.02 12.29 -15.95
C PRO A 110 6.41 11.45 -17.17
N SER A 111 5.55 11.44 -18.18
CA SER A 111 5.79 10.81 -19.49
C SER A 111 6.11 9.31 -19.45
N VAL A 112 5.61 8.56 -18.46
CA VAL A 112 5.78 7.10 -18.37
C VAL A 112 5.23 6.40 -19.61
N PHE A 113 4.13 6.88 -20.16
CA PHE A 113 3.51 6.32 -21.37
C PHE A 113 4.18 6.79 -22.68
N GLY A 114 5.28 7.55 -22.60
CA GLY A 114 6.07 7.93 -23.77
C GLY A 114 5.40 8.93 -24.71
N TYR A 115 4.15 9.34 -24.45
CA TYR A 115 3.39 10.23 -25.31
C TYR A 115 3.57 11.68 -24.90
N THR A 116 4.58 12.30 -25.46
CA THR A 116 4.63 13.77 -25.59
C THR A 116 4.18 14.11 -27.01
N ALA A 117 3.02 14.74 -27.16
CA ALA A 117 2.61 15.21 -28.47
C ALA A 117 3.70 16.09 -29.08
N PRO A 118 4.10 15.87 -30.35
CA PRO A 118 5.13 16.68 -30.98
C PRO A 118 4.75 18.17 -30.87
N GLY A 119 5.62 18.99 -30.26
CA GLY A 119 5.38 20.42 -30.04
C GLY A 119 4.66 20.79 -28.75
N SER A 120 4.30 19.86 -27.89
CA SER A 120 3.79 20.17 -26.55
C SER A 120 4.93 20.62 -25.64
N VAL A 121 4.88 21.86 -25.18
CA VAL A 121 5.73 22.33 -24.09
C VAL A 121 5.21 21.67 -22.80
N PRO A 122 6.06 21.03 -21.97
CA PRO A 122 5.62 20.48 -20.69
C PRO A 122 4.96 21.59 -19.87
N LEU A 123 3.75 21.32 -19.42
CA LEU A 123 2.91 22.26 -18.67
C LEU A 123 3.59 22.76 -17.36
N ARG A 124 4.55 22.00 -16.87
CA ARG A 124 5.33 22.28 -15.66
C ARG A 124 6.70 21.60 -15.79
N GLY A 125 7.74 22.26 -15.29
CA GLY A 125 9.05 21.62 -15.18
C GLY A 125 9.00 20.40 -14.26
N ARG A 126 9.63 19.31 -14.66
CA ARG A 126 9.69 18.08 -13.85
C ARG A 126 10.35 18.29 -12.49
N ASP A 127 11.20 19.32 -12.39
CA ASP A 127 11.98 19.64 -11.20
C ASP A 127 11.39 20.82 -10.41
N GLU A 128 10.22 21.32 -10.80
CA GLU A 128 9.64 22.53 -10.26
C GLU A 128 8.66 22.22 -9.13
N ILE A 129 9.00 22.64 -7.91
CA ILE A 129 8.15 22.58 -6.73
C ILE A 129 7.57 23.97 -6.49
N ILE A 130 6.26 24.06 -6.32
CA ILE A 130 5.56 25.31 -6.04
C ILE A 130 5.29 25.40 -4.55
N ILE A 131 5.55 26.57 -3.97
CA ILE A 131 5.35 26.84 -2.55
C ILE A 131 4.42 28.05 -2.44
N THR A 132 3.37 27.93 -1.63
CA THR A 132 2.45 29.02 -1.33
C THR A 132 2.49 29.34 0.16
N GLY A 133 2.34 30.61 0.52
CA GLY A 133 2.37 31.06 1.91
C GLY A 133 1.78 32.45 2.08
N ASP A 134 1.45 32.82 3.31
CA ASP A 134 0.83 34.12 3.60
C ASP A 134 1.82 35.27 3.39
N THR A 135 3.11 35.03 3.66
CA THR A 135 4.19 36.02 3.49
C THR A 135 5.36 35.40 2.71
N MET A 136 6.14 36.28 2.04
CA MET A 136 7.36 35.84 1.34
C MET A 136 8.42 35.29 2.30
N ASP A 137 8.47 35.79 3.53
CA ASP A 137 9.40 35.28 4.55
C ASP A 137 9.12 33.85 4.93
N ASN A 138 7.84 33.46 5.03
CA ASN A 138 7.43 32.08 5.27
C ASN A 138 7.89 31.15 4.14
N ILE A 139 7.73 31.59 2.89
CA ILE A 139 8.18 30.86 1.71
C ILE A 139 9.69 30.69 1.70
N LEU A 140 10.44 31.75 2.02
CA LEU A 140 11.91 31.71 2.10
C LEU A 140 12.38 30.76 3.21
N GLN A 141 11.72 30.74 4.36
CA GLN A 141 12.01 29.77 5.42
C GLN A 141 11.74 28.34 4.98
N ALA A 142 10.62 28.08 4.28
CA ALA A 142 10.31 26.78 3.73
C ALA A 142 11.36 26.32 2.70
N LYS A 143 11.77 27.20 1.79
CA LYS A 143 12.85 26.94 0.81
C LYS A 143 14.16 26.59 1.49
N LYS A 144 14.54 27.35 2.55
CA LYS A 144 15.76 27.08 3.31
C LYS A 144 15.72 25.69 3.94
N ARG A 145 14.62 25.34 4.60
CA ARG A 145 14.45 24.01 5.23
C ARG A 145 14.47 22.88 4.19
N LEU A 146 13.85 23.07 3.01
CA LEU A 146 13.94 22.11 1.92
C LEU A 146 15.37 21.95 1.43
N HIS A 147 16.12 23.05 1.27
CA HIS A 147 17.51 23.00 0.89
C HIS A 147 18.37 22.26 1.92
N ASP A 148 18.19 22.55 3.20
CA ASP A 148 18.90 21.89 4.31
C ASP A 148 18.61 20.37 4.31
N LEU A 149 17.37 19.96 4.06
CA LEU A 149 17.01 18.56 3.90
C LEU A 149 17.76 17.90 2.72
N VAL A 150 17.82 18.55 1.56
CA VAL A 150 18.56 18.04 0.41
C VAL A 150 20.03 17.86 0.74
N MET A 151 20.66 18.82 1.39
CA MET A 151 22.09 18.79 1.74
C MET A 151 22.44 17.70 2.76
N THR A 152 21.47 17.32 3.61
CA THR A 152 21.65 16.28 4.64
C THR A 152 21.20 14.89 4.17
N THR A 153 20.50 14.81 3.04
CA THR A 153 19.94 13.56 2.54
C THR A 153 21.03 12.65 1.97
N LYS A 154 21.13 11.44 2.52
CA LYS A 154 21.93 10.35 1.94
C LYS A 154 21.03 9.50 1.05
N THR A 155 21.54 9.04 -0.07
CA THR A 155 20.78 8.23 -1.03
C THR A 155 21.38 6.84 -1.16
N PHE A 156 20.57 5.82 -0.94
CA PHE A 156 20.86 4.42 -1.22
C PHE A 156 20.14 4.02 -2.49
N VAL A 157 20.83 3.30 -3.38
CA VAL A 157 20.31 2.93 -4.71
C VAL A 157 20.42 1.42 -4.89
N LYS A 158 19.38 0.82 -5.46
CA LYS A 158 19.37 -0.60 -5.84
C LYS A 158 18.65 -0.80 -7.18
N ASP A 159 19.27 -1.57 -8.06
CA ASP A 159 18.69 -1.98 -9.32
C ASP A 159 18.08 -3.37 -9.19
N VAL A 160 16.86 -3.55 -9.70
CA VAL A 160 16.09 -4.79 -9.62
C VAL A 160 15.63 -5.20 -11.00
N HIS A 161 15.80 -6.49 -11.31
CA HIS A 161 15.32 -7.09 -12.55
C HIS A 161 13.88 -7.59 -12.42
N VAL A 162 13.02 -7.11 -13.33
CA VAL A 162 11.65 -7.59 -13.54
C VAL A 162 11.54 -7.99 -15.02
N THR A 163 10.79 -9.03 -15.33
CA THR A 163 10.54 -9.42 -16.73
C THR A 163 9.88 -8.27 -17.50
N THR A 164 10.36 -7.96 -18.70
CA THR A 164 9.92 -6.77 -19.46
C THR A 164 8.42 -6.70 -19.69
N SER A 165 7.77 -7.81 -20.06
CA SER A 165 6.32 -7.87 -20.20
C SER A 165 5.58 -7.51 -18.90
N LYS A 166 6.11 -7.92 -17.74
CA LYS A 166 5.54 -7.57 -16.44
C LYS A 166 5.73 -6.10 -16.07
N VAL A 167 6.83 -5.48 -16.51
CA VAL A 167 7.03 -4.01 -16.34
C VAL A 167 5.92 -3.26 -17.05
N ASP A 168 5.60 -3.62 -18.30
CA ASP A 168 4.53 -2.98 -19.07
C ASP A 168 3.16 -3.17 -18.41
N TYR A 169 2.84 -4.36 -17.89
CA TYR A 169 1.61 -4.59 -17.12
C TYR A 169 1.55 -3.76 -15.83
N ILE A 170 2.66 -3.68 -15.10
CA ILE A 170 2.74 -2.84 -13.89
C ILE A 170 2.47 -1.37 -14.23
N LEU A 171 3.04 -0.87 -15.33
CA LEU A 171 2.83 0.50 -15.79
C LEU A 171 1.38 0.75 -16.21
N LEU A 172 0.75 -0.20 -16.90
CA LEU A 172 -0.62 -0.04 -17.42
C LEU A 172 -1.69 -0.23 -16.34
N GLU A 173 -1.50 -1.18 -15.43
CA GLU A 173 -2.57 -1.62 -14.53
C GLU A 173 -2.31 -1.35 -13.05
N ARG A 174 -1.07 -1.08 -12.64
CA ARG A 174 -0.67 -1.02 -11.23
C ARG A 174 0.10 0.25 -10.86
N LEU A 175 0.10 1.27 -11.72
CA LEU A 175 0.83 2.52 -11.47
C LEU A 175 0.39 3.20 -10.18
N ASP A 176 -0.91 3.18 -9.87
CA ASP A 176 -1.46 3.69 -8.61
C ASP A 176 -0.90 2.96 -7.37
N LYS A 177 -0.67 1.65 -7.49
CA LYS A 177 -0.08 0.86 -6.40
C LYS A 177 1.41 1.22 -6.22
N ILE A 178 2.16 1.39 -7.32
CA ILE A 178 3.55 1.88 -7.26
C ILE A 178 3.62 3.24 -6.58
N ARG A 179 2.72 4.16 -6.90
CA ARG A 179 2.63 5.47 -6.24
C ARG A 179 2.45 5.34 -4.73
N LYS A 180 1.52 4.50 -4.28
CA LYS A 180 1.28 4.25 -2.86
C LYS A 180 2.52 3.64 -2.17
N ILE A 181 3.23 2.73 -2.84
CA ILE A 181 4.49 2.15 -2.36
C ILE A 181 5.56 3.24 -2.18
N ILE A 182 5.72 4.11 -3.16
CA ILE A 182 6.68 5.23 -3.12
C ILE A 182 6.35 6.16 -1.94
N GLU A 183 5.09 6.56 -1.79
CA GLU A 183 4.64 7.45 -0.70
C GLU A 183 4.80 6.79 0.69
N ALA A 184 4.45 5.51 0.82
CA ALA A 184 4.56 4.78 2.07
C ALA A 184 6.01 4.59 2.54
N ASN A 185 6.95 4.43 1.61
CA ASN A 185 8.35 4.17 1.92
C ASN A 185 9.27 5.39 1.81
N GLY A 186 8.77 6.53 1.28
CA GLY A 186 9.63 7.71 1.02
C GLY A 186 10.75 7.38 0.04
N SER A 187 10.46 6.58 -0.97
CA SER A 187 11.39 6.11 -1.99
C SER A 187 11.09 6.75 -3.35
N TYR A 188 12.03 6.67 -4.27
CA TYR A 188 11.85 7.01 -5.67
C TYR A 188 12.11 5.77 -6.52
N VAL A 189 11.27 5.54 -7.53
CA VAL A 189 11.40 4.42 -8.45
C VAL A 189 11.52 4.96 -9.86
N LEU A 190 12.68 4.76 -10.47
CA LEU A 190 12.88 5.05 -11.88
C LEU A 190 12.32 3.89 -12.70
N LEU A 191 11.19 4.13 -13.33
CA LEU A 191 10.51 3.19 -14.21
C LEU A 191 10.98 3.42 -15.66
N PRO A 192 11.29 2.37 -16.41
CA PRO A 192 11.53 2.51 -17.84
C PRO A 192 10.22 2.89 -18.56
N PRO A 193 10.26 3.58 -19.69
CA PRO A 193 9.06 3.89 -20.46
C PRO A 193 8.41 2.61 -21.00
N LEU A 194 7.10 2.68 -21.25
CA LEU A 194 6.31 1.57 -21.81
C LEU A 194 6.93 1.05 -23.11
N GLY A 195 7.00 -0.27 -23.26
CA GLY A 195 7.58 -0.94 -24.41
C GLY A 195 9.11 -0.97 -24.43
N ASN A 196 9.77 -0.60 -23.33
CA ASN A 196 11.22 -0.69 -23.23
C ASN A 196 11.67 -2.15 -23.04
N THR A 197 12.76 -2.52 -23.67
CA THR A 197 13.37 -3.86 -23.55
C THR A 197 14.21 -4.03 -22.27
N SER A 198 14.43 -2.96 -21.51
CA SER A 198 15.14 -3.02 -20.23
C SER A 198 14.16 -3.42 -19.11
N GLY A 199 14.36 -4.59 -18.52
CA GLY A 199 13.64 -5.02 -17.33
C GLY A 199 14.22 -4.49 -16.01
N VAL A 200 15.05 -3.43 -16.04
CA VAL A 200 15.71 -2.90 -14.85
C VAL A 200 14.90 -1.75 -14.27
N LEU A 201 14.49 -1.89 -13.02
CA LEU A 201 13.90 -0.82 -12.20
C LEU A 201 14.96 -0.33 -11.21
N ARG A 202 15.14 0.98 -11.10
CA ARG A 202 16.06 1.58 -10.12
C ARG A 202 15.27 2.16 -8.96
N VAL A 203 15.56 1.68 -7.76
CA VAL A 203 14.94 2.13 -6.51
C VAL A 203 15.93 2.93 -5.70
N GLN A 204 15.51 4.10 -5.21
CA GLN A 204 16.31 4.99 -4.38
C GLN A 204 15.53 5.35 -3.12
N ALA A 205 16.20 5.44 -1.98
CA ALA A 205 15.63 5.96 -0.73
C ALA A 205 16.72 6.50 0.20
N THR A 206 16.31 7.19 1.26
CA THR A 206 17.21 7.74 2.28
C THR A 206 17.76 6.69 3.25
N ASP A 207 17.12 5.52 3.29
CA ASP A 207 17.50 4.39 4.15
C ASP A 207 17.44 3.09 3.33
N ILE A 208 18.40 2.20 3.58
CA ILE A 208 18.46 0.89 2.91
C ILE A 208 17.24 0.02 3.21
N LEU A 209 16.65 0.13 4.41
CA LEU A 209 15.43 -0.59 4.77
C LEU A 209 14.23 -0.14 3.92
N ASN A 210 14.16 1.14 3.59
CA ASN A 210 13.10 1.66 2.73
C ASN A 210 13.30 1.21 1.27
N VAL A 211 14.55 1.10 0.80
CA VAL A 211 14.87 0.51 -0.50
C VAL A 211 14.39 -0.94 -0.54
N GLU A 212 14.77 -1.76 0.45
CA GLU A 212 14.41 -3.17 0.51
C GLU A 212 12.87 -3.39 0.59
N ARG A 213 12.16 -2.56 1.35
CA ARG A 213 10.69 -2.61 1.42
C ARG A 213 10.07 -2.30 0.06
N THR A 214 10.50 -1.20 -0.56
CA THR A 214 10.00 -0.79 -1.89
C THR A 214 10.23 -1.89 -2.92
N VAL A 215 11.43 -2.47 -2.94
CA VAL A 215 11.75 -3.58 -3.86
C VAL A 215 10.84 -4.78 -3.63
N ARG A 216 10.66 -5.22 -2.37
CA ARG A 216 9.79 -6.37 -2.05
C ARG A 216 8.34 -6.13 -2.45
N GLU A 217 7.83 -4.93 -2.24
CA GLU A 217 6.47 -4.57 -2.62
C GLU A 217 6.30 -4.53 -4.14
N ILE A 218 7.28 -4.00 -4.89
CA ILE A 218 7.29 -4.04 -6.36
C ILE A 218 7.36 -5.49 -6.86
N MET A 219 8.21 -6.32 -6.27
CA MET A 219 8.31 -7.72 -6.65
C MET A 219 7.02 -8.50 -6.33
N SER A 220 6.32 -8.11 -5.27
CA SER A 220 4.97 -8.66 -4.97
C SER A 220 3.94 -8.25 -6.03
N LEU A 221 4.01 -7.03 -6.58
CA LEU A 221 3.15 -6.63 -7.70
C LEU A 221 3.48 -7.44 -8.97
N ALA A 222 4.77 -7.65 -9.27
CA ALA A 222 5.21 -8.47 -10.40
C ALA A 222 4.71 -9.93 -10.29
N GLY A 223 4.57 -10.44 -9.06
CA GLY A 223 4.03 -11.78 -8.80
C GLY A 223 2.54 -11.95 -9.14
N GLN A 224 1.79 -10.87 -9.33
CA GLN A 224 0.38 -10.93 -9.75
C GLN A 224 0.18 -11.25 -11.23
N PHE A 225 1.27 -11.27 -12.02
CA PHE A 225 1.23 -11.56 -13.44
C PHE A 225 1.83 -12.93 -13.73
N TYR A 226 1.11 -13.72 -14.50
CA TYR A 226 1.48 -15.08 -14.89
C TYR A 226 2.05 -15.11 -16.30
N SER A 227 2.88 -16.13 -16.57
CA SER A 227 3.36 -16.47 -17.91
C SER A 227 3.04 -17.90 -18.21
N ALA A 228 2.40 -18.18 -19.33
CA ALA A 228 2.13 -19.52 -19.77
C ALA A 228 2.72 -19.78 -21.18
N SER A 229 3.06 -21.02 -21.42
CA SER A 229 3.51 -21.50 -22.70
C SER A 229 2.75 -22.78 -23.07
N TRP A 230 2.27 -22.83 -24.30
CA TRP A 230 1.50 -23.95 -24.81
C TRP A 230 2.11 -24.44 -26.12
N TRP A 231 2.91 -25.51 -26.06
CA TRP A 231 3.55 -26.12 -27.22
C TRP A 231 2.70 -27.21 -27.82
N VAL A 232 2.49 -27.14 -29.11
CA VAL A 232 1.88 -28.24 -29.89
C VAL A 232 3.00 -29.18 -30.33
N THR A 233 3.11 -30.35 -29.70
CA THR A 233 4.18 -31.33 -29.94
C THR A 233 3.86 -32.23 -31.10
N THR A 234 2.62 -32.67 -31.23
CA THR A 234 2.18 -33.54 -32.35
C THR A 234 0.80 -33.09 -32.79
N ALA A 235 0.70 -32.74 -34.06
CA ALA A 235 -0.56 -32.34 -34.67
C ALA A 235 -1.40 -33.60 -35.04
N ASP A 236 -2.73 -33.46 -35.05
CA ASP A 236 -3.61 -34.53 -35.53
C ASP A 236 -3.43 -34.72 -37.04
N PRO A 237 -2.96 -35.86 -37.52
CA PRO A 237 -2.75 -36.11 -38.94
C PRO A 237 -4.06 -36.12 -39.76
N HIS A 238 -5.21 -36.33 -39.13
CA HIS A 238 -6.52 -36.38 -39.77
C HIS A 238 -7.23 -35.03 -39.84
N GLN A 239 -6.66 -34.01 -39.25
CA GLN A 239 -7.24 -32.68 -39.22
C GLN A 239 -6.39 -31.69 -40.04
N ARG A 240 -7.06 -30.84 -40.82
CA ARG A 240 -6.37 -29.76 -41.53
C ARG A 240 -5.74 -28.83 -40.51
N GLN A 241 -4.42 -28.76 -40.53
CA GLN A 241 -3.68 -27.87 -39.66
C GLN A 241 -3.84 -26.43 -40.14
N PRO A 242 -4.14 -25.49 -39.22
CA PRO A 242 -4.17 -24.09 -39.56
C PRO A 242 -2.74 -23.62 -39.93
N THR A 243 -2.65 -22.76 -40.91
CA THR A 243 -1.39 -22.13 -41.26
C THR A 243 -0.99 -21.14 -40.14
N PRO A 244 0.31 -20.81 -40.03
CA PRO A 244 0.72 -19.77 -39.07
C PRO A 244 0.02 -18.43 -39.26
N SER A 245 -0.41 -18.09 -40.49
CA SER A 245 -1.23 -16.92 -40.78
C SER A 245 -2.65 -17.04 -40.23
N ASP A 246 -3.28 -18.22 -40.32
CA ASP A 246 -4.62 -18.44 -39.76
C ASP A 246 -4.58 -18.30 -38.23
N ILE A 247 -3.56 -18.84 -37.57
CA ILE A 247 -3.38 -18.69 -36.12
C ILE A 247 -3.17 -17.23 -35.74
N ARG A 248 -2.30 -16.49 -36.45
CA ARG A 248 -2.07 -15.07 -36.20
C ARG A 248 -3.32 -14.25 -36.37
N ALA A 249 -4.21 -14.62 -37.29
CA ALA A 249 -5.49 -13.92 -37.48
C ALA A 249 -6.46 -14.11 -36.31
N MET A 250 -6.35 -15.22 -35.55
CA MET A 250 -7.18 -15.50 -34.37
C MET A 250 -6.63 -14.88 -33.08
N LEU A 251 -5.32 -14.54 -33.02
CA LEU A 251 -4.71 -14.01 -31.79
C LEU A 251 -5.40 -12.74 -31.27
N PRO A 252 -5.75 -11.74 -32.10
CA PRO A 252 -6.44 -10.53 -31.63
C PRO A 252 -7.75 -10.85 -30.92
N ASP A 253 -8.54 -11.78 -31.44
CA ASP A 253 -9.82 -12.17 -30.83
C ASP A 253 -9.61 -12.84 -29.47
N ILE A 254 -8.57 -13.70 -29.36
CA ILE A 254 -8.23 -14.32 -28.07
C ILE A 254 -7.74 -13.26 -27.09
N CYS A 255 -6.88 -12.32 -27.52
CA CYS A 255 -6.39 -11.24 -26.67
C CYS A 255 -7.54 -10.37 -26.14
N ILE A 256 -8.47 -9.95 -27.01
CA ILE A 256 -9.62 -9.09 -26.65
C ILE A 256 -10.53 -9.82 -25.64
N ASN A 257 -10.81 -11.10 -25.86
CA ASN A 257 -11.74 -11.86 -25.01
C ASN A 257 -11.13 -12.30 -23.69
N SER A 258 -9.80 -12.46 -23.62
CA SER A 258 -9.11 -12.89 -22.40
C SER A 258 -8.49 -11.75 -21.61
N GLY A 259 -8.15 -10.64 -22.25
CA GLY A 259 -7.33 -9.58 -21.69
C GLY A 259 -5.85 -9.94 -21.53
N ALA A 260 -5.41 -11.10 -22.08
CA ALA A 260 -4.01 -11.51 -22.05
C ALA A 260 -3.28 -11.09 -23.33
N GLU A 261 -1.98 -10.90 -23.21
CA GLU A 261 -1.10 -10.75 -24.37
C GLU A 261 -0.70 -12.13 -24.90
N LEU A 262 -0.91 -12.34 -26.20
CA LEU A 262 -0.56 -13.59 -26.86
C LEU A 262 0.39 -13.36 -28.02
N THR A 263 1.42 -14.21 -28.07
CA THR A 263 2.26 -14.36 -29.27
C THR A 263 2.32 -15.83 -29.66
N PHE A 264 2.49 -16.07 -30.97
CA PHE A 264 2.59 -17.42 -31.49
C PHE A 264 3.84 -17.56 -32.35
N GLU A 265 4.77 -18.38 -31.89
CA GLU A 265 6.03 -18.64 -32.57
C GLU A 265 6.42 -20.14 -32.46
N LYS A 266 6.89 -20.71 -33.53
CA LYS A 266 7.42 -22.10 -33.55
C LYS A 266 6.47 -23.13 -32.89
N LEU A 267 5.19 -23.07 -33.21
CA LEU A 267 4.14 -23.93 -32.64
C LEU A 267 3.93 -23.75 -31.11
N ASN A 268 4.30 -22.63 -30.60
CA ASN A 268 4.13 -22.28 -29.20
C ASN A 268 3.30 -21.00 -29.04
N PHE A 269 2.26 -21.07 -28.23
CA PHE A 269 1.56 -19.90 -27.73
C PHE A 269 2.28 -19.41 -26.46
N HIS A 270 2.77 -18.19 -26.48
CA HIS A 270 3.23 -17.49 -25.28
C HIS A 270 2.11 -16.59 -24.81
N ILE A 271 1.73 -16.73 -23.55
CA ILE A 271 0.58 -16.05 -22.93
C ILE A 271 1.10 -15.32 -21.71
N ASN A 272 0.89 -14.01 -21.64
CA ASN A 272 1.27 -13.20 -20.49
C ASN A 272 0.07 -12.36 -20.05
N GLY A 273 -0.07 -12.09 -18.76
CA GLY A 273 -1.13 -11.25 -18.24
C GLY A 273 -1.38 -11.49 -16.76
N SER A 274 -2.49 -10.93 -16.26
CA SER A 274 -2.98 -11.27 -14.93
C SER A 274 -3.34 -12.77 -14.84
N ASP A 275 -3.44 -13.30 -13.64
CA ASP A 275 -3.85 -14.69 -13.38
C ASP A 275 -5.15 -15.07 -14.11
N ASP A 276 -6.19 -14.24 -13.96
CA ASP A 276 -7.49 -14.45 -14.62
C ASP A 276 -7.37 -14.38 -16.14
N SER A 277 -6.61 -13.41 -16.68
CA SER A 277 -6.43 -13.24 -18.11
C SER A 277 -5.71 -14.44 -18.75
N VAL A 278 -4.66 -14.93 -18.11
CA VAL A 278 -3.91 -16.11 -18.59
C VAL A 278 -4.77 -17.36 -18.55
N LYS A 279 -5.54 -17.57 -17.48
CA LYS A 279 -6.49 -18.71 -17.37
C LYS A 279 -7.58 -18.64 -18.43
N ALA A 280 -8.15 -17.44 -18.67
CA ALA A 280 -9.15 -17.21 -19.71
C ALA A 280 -8.58 -17.51 -21.11
N ALA A 281 -7.38 -17.01 -21.41
CA ALA A 281 -6.71 -17.30 -22.68
C ALA A 281 -6.45 -18.79 -22.88
N MET A 282 -5.96 -19.49 -21.87
CA MET A 282 -5.75 -20.94 -21.92
C MET A 282 -7.05 -21.71 -22.16
N SER A 283 -8.16 -21.28 -21.56
CA SER A 283 -9.49 -21.86 -21.76
C SER A 283 -9.96 -21.69 -23.20
N ILE A 284 -9.78 -20.48 -23.78
CA ILE A 284 -10.13 -20.21 -25.17
C ILE A 284 -9.26 -21.05 -26.12
N ILE A 285 -7.95 -21.09 -25.88
CA ILE A 285 -7.02 -21.89 -26.68
C ILE A 285 -7.41 -23.37 -26.63
N ASN A 286 -7.77 -23.91 -25.46
CA ASN A 286 -8.23 -25.29 -25.30
C ASN A 286 -9.48 -25.61 -26.14
N SER A 287 -10.34 -24.63 -26.39
CA SER A 287 -11.55 -24.81 -27.20
C SER A 287 -11.29 -24.86 -28.71
N LEU A 288 -10.06 -24.52 -29.16
CA LEU A 288 -9.72 -24.50 -30.57
C LEU A 288 -9.76 -25.92 -31.17
N PRO A 289 -10.50 -26.16 -32.28
CA PRO A 289 -10.73 -27.51 -32.80
C PRO A 289 -9.46 -28.30 -33.12
N PHE A 290 -8.42 -27.62 -33.63
CA PHE A 290 -7.17 -28.28 -34.05
C PHE A 290 -6.29 -28.71 -32.86
N LEU A 291 -6.56 -28.20 -31.63
CA LEU A 291 -5.83 -28.57 -30.43
C LEU A 291 -6.49 -29.70 -29.63
N GLN A 292 -7.78 -30.00 -29.87
CA GLN A 292 -8.54 -30.98 -29.08
C GLN A 292 -7.95 -32.41 -29.14
N ARG A 293 -7.28 -32.78 -30.24
CA ARG A 293 -6.64 -34.10 -30.43
C ARG A 293 -5.11 -33.98 -30.58
N ALA A 294 -4.57 -32.79 -30.53
CA ALA A 294 -3.14 -32.58 -30.60
C ALA A 294 -2.48 -32.97 -29.28
N GLN A 295 -1.26 -33.48 -29.36
CA GLN A 295 -0.42 -33.64 -28.17
C GLN A 295 0.23 -32.29 -27.86
N CYS A 296 0.05 -31.84 -26.65
CA CYS A 296 0.54 -30.53 -26.20
C CYS A 296 1.39 -30.67 -24.93
N THR A 297 2.25 -29.70 -24.71
CA THR A 297 2.93 -29.51 -23.44
C THR A 297 2.59 -28.09 -22.96
N LEU A 298 1.96 -28.04 -21.81
CA LEU A 298 1.58 -26.78 -21.17
C LEU A 298 2.53 -26.50 -20.02
N ARG A 299 2.81 -25.22 -19.85
CA ARG A 299 3.66 -24.74 -18.79
C ARG A 299 3.12 -23.41 -18.28
N VAL A 300 2.87 -23.31 -16.99
CA VAL A 300 2.44 -22.07 -16.34
C VAL A 300 3.44 -21.71 -15.26
N LYS A 301 3.99 -20.51 -15.34
CA LYS A 301 4.92 -19.95 -14.38
C LYS A 301 4.22 -18.92 -13.50
N VAL A 302 4.23 -19.16 -12.20
CA VAL A 302 3.73 -18.26 -11.17
C VAL A 302 4.93 -17.75 -10.39
N GLU A 303 5.05 -16.44 -10.21
CA GLU A 303 6.15 -15.83 -9.49
C GLU A 303 5.74 -15.55 -8.03
N LEU A 304 6.60 -15.90 -7.08
CA LEU A 304 6.33 -15.74 -5.66
C LEU A 304 7.61 -15.33 -4.92
N ALA A 305 7.46 -14.57 -3.82
CA ALA A 305 8.58 -14.17 -2.99
C ALA A 305 9.29 -15.37 -2.34
N ASN A 306 10.62 -15.33 -2.30
CA ASN A 306 11.48 -16.40 -1.77
C ASN A 306 11.12 -16.79 -0.34
N GLU A 307 10.66 -15.82 0.48
CA GLU A 307 10.23 -16.07 1.86
C GLU A 307 9.01 -17.00 1.99
N HIS A 308 8.25 -17.19 0.90
CA HIS A 308 7.06 -18.03 0.87
C HIS A 308 7.32 -19.44 0.36
N LYS A 309 8.55 -19.72 -0.07
CA LYS A 309 8.90 -21.01 -0.68
C LYS A 309 8.59 -22.20 0.23
N GLU A 310 9.04 -22.14 1.48
CA GLU A 310 8.77 -23.21 2.46
C GLU A 310 7.29 -23.30 2.84
N PHE A 311 6.59 -22.17 2.84
CA PHE A 311 5.16 -22.12 3.13
C PHE A 311 4.34 -22.86 2.09
N VAL A 312 4.63 -22.64 0.80
CA VAL A 312 3.93 -23.29 -0.33
C VAL A 312 4.38 -24.74 -0.48
N SER A 313 5.67 -25.02 -0.39
CA SER A 313 6.18 -26.39 -0.57
C SER A 313 5.78 -27.33 0.57
N GLY A 314 5.66 -26.78 1.78
CA GLY A 314 5.43 -27.55 3.00
C GLY A 314 6.65 -28.35 3.44
N LYS A 315 6.54 -29.01 4.60
CA LYS A 315 7.63 -29.81 5.16
C LYS A 315 8.04 -30.92 4.17
N LYS A 316 9.32 -30.93 3.79
CA LYS A 316 9.89 -31.86 2.80
C LYS A 316 9.13 -31.89 1.46
N ASN A 317 8.66 -30.75 1.00
CA ASN A 317 7.84 -30.58 -0.22
C ASN A 317 6.53 -31.40 -0.21
N GLY A 318 6.02 -31.76 0.97
CA GLY A 318 4.88 -32.67 1.10
C GLY A 318 3.60 -32.15 0.45
N LYS A 319 3.36 -30.82 0.48
CA LYS A 319 2.19 -30.22 -0.18
C LYS A 319 2.31 -30.33 -1.70
N ILE A 320 3.45 -29.95 -2.27
CA ILE A 320 3.69 -29.99 -3.72
C ILE A 320 3.67 -31.42 -4.26
N ASN A 321 4.30 -32.37 -3.55
CA ASN A 321 4.25 -33.77 -3.95
C ASN A 321 2.82 -34.32 -3.99
N LYS A 322 1.97 -33.90 -3.04
CA LYS A 322 0.56 -34.26 -3.03
C LYS A 322 -0.17 -33.68 -4.24
N ILE A 323 0.06 -32.40 -4.57
CA ILE A 323 -0.56 -31.76 -5.75
C ILE A 323 -0.12 -32.47 -7.04
N MET A 324 1.18 -32.73 -7.21
CA MET A 324 1.70 -33.45 -8.38
C MET A 324 1.05 -34.83 -8.58
N SER A 325 0.85 -35.56 -7.47
CA SER A 325 0.20 -36.89 -7.55
C SER A 325 -1.30 -36.81 -7.82
N GLN A 326 -1.99 -35.76 -7.33
CA GLN A 326 -3.44 -35.59 -7.52
C GLN A 326 -3.81 -35.13 -8.93
N SER A 327 -3.04 -34.19 -9.50
CA SER A 327 -3.35 -33.58 -10.79
C SER A 327 -2.50 -34.08 -11.94
N ASN A 328 -1.61 -35.05 -11.71
CA ASN A 328 -0.73 -35.62 -12.74
C ASN A 328 0.07 -34.53 -13.50
N VAL A 329 0.62 -33.59 -12.77
CA VAL A 329 1.50 -32.50 -13.28
C VAL A 329 2.87 -32.60 -12.65
N GLN A 330 3.85 -31.99 -13.28
CA GLN A 330 5.17 -31.74 -12.70
C GLN A 330 5.24 -30.30 -12.20
N ILE A 331 5.70 -30.11 -10.96
CA ILE A 331 5.91 -28.79 -10.38
C ILE A 331 7.38 -28.63 -10.03
N VAL A 332 7.99 -27.57 -10.55
CA VAL A 332 9.42 -27.27 -10.34
C VAL A 332 9.54 -25.85 -9.78
N PHE A 333 10.45 -25.65 -8.83
CA PHE A 333 10.81 -24.34 -8.32
C PHE A 333 12.07 -23.85 -9.02
N ASP A 334 11.91 -22.85 -9.89
CA ASP A 334 13.02 -22.20 -10.59
C ASP A 334 13.41 -20.90 -9.85
N GLY A 335 14.70 -20.72 -9.55
CA GLY A 335 15.21 -19.46 -9.03
C GLY A 335 15.09 -18.35 -10.08
N PHE A 336 14.76 -17.14 -9.64
CA PHE A 336 14.69 -15.98 -10.54
C PHE A 336 15.68 -14.89 -10.12
N ASN A 337 15.51 -14.34 -8.91
CA ASN A 337 16.41 -13.35 -8.34
C ASN A 337 16.50 -13.50 -6.81
N GLU A 338 17.15 -12.56 -6.13
CA GLU A 338 17.29 -12.61 -4.67
C GLU A 338 15.95 -12.45 -3.91
N TYR A 339 14.88 -11.96 -4.56
CA TYR A 339 13.57 -11.71 -3.94
C TYR A 339 12.54 -12.76 -4.28
N ASN A 340 12.49 -13.22 -5.54
CA ASN A 340 11.44 -14.07 -6.06
C ASN A 340 11.99 -15.35 -6.72
N PHE A 341 11.12 -16.36 -6.77
CA PHE A 341 11.29 -17.60 -7.52
C PHE A 341 10.03 -17.89 -8.34
N TYR A 342 10.16 -18.77 -9.31
CA TYR A 342 9.03 -19.27 -10.08
C TYR A 342 8.57 -20.62 -9.59
N ILE A 343 7.25 -20.80 -9.51
CA ILE A 343 6.57 -22.08 -9.43
C ILE A 343 6.17 -22.43 -10.86
N ASP A 344 6.77 -23.45 -11.43
CA ASP A 344 6.59 -23.86 -12.81
C ASP A 344 5.74 -25.14 -12.83
N VAL A 345 4.46 -25.00 -13.21
CA VAL A 345 3.50 -26.09 -13.32
C VAL A 345 3.48 -26.59 -14.76
N ARG A 346 3.83 -27.85 -14.97
CA ARG A 346 3.96 -28.48 -16.29
C ARG A 346 3.02 -29.66 -16.42
N GLY A 347 2.27 -29.72 -17.51
CA GLY A 347 1.36 -30.81 -17.81
C GLY A 347 1.25 -31.10 -19.31
N ALA A 348 0.79 -32.30 -19.66
CA ALA A 348 0.54 -32.72 -21.04
C ALA A 348 -0.92 -32.49 -21.47
N GLN A 349 -1.80 -32.16 -20.53
CA GLN A 349 -3.23 -31.93 -20.75
C GLN A 349 -3.68 -30.66 -20.05
N TYR A 350 -4.59 -29.94 -20.68
CA TYR A 350 -5.11 -28.67 -20.14
C TYR A 350 -5.77 -28.87 -18.78
N GLU A 351 -6.70 -29.83 -18.65
CA GLU A 351 -7.46 -30.05 -17.41
C GLU A 351 -6.54 -30.43 -16.23
N ALA A 352 -5.52 -31.25 -16.50
CA ALA A 352 -4.52 -31.61 -15.50
C ALA A 352 -3.69 -30.40 -15.06
N THR A 353 -3.23 -29.59 -16.01
CA THR A 353 -2.43 -28.41 -15.74
C THR A 353 -3.23 -27.36 -15.01
N LYS A 354 -4.49 -27.14 -15.42
CA LYS A 354 -5.43 -26.23 -14.74
C LYS A 354 -5.67 -26.67 -13.29
N SER A 355 -6.02 -27.95 -13.09
CA SER A 355 -6.23 -28.49 -11.74
C SER A 355 -4.98 -28.37 -10.86
N GLY A 356 -3.80 -28.62 -11.42
CA GLY A 356 -2.52 -28.45 -10.73
C GLY A 356 -2.26 -27.00 -10.33
N LEU A 357 -2.54 -26.06 -11.24
CA LEU A 357 -2.43 -24.62 -10.98
C LEU A 357 -3.41 -24.18 -9.88
N ASP A 358 -4.68 -24.54 -9.98
CA ASP A 358 -5.71 -24.20 -9.00
C ASP A 358 -5.33 -24.72 -7.58
N LEU A 359 -4.79 -25.93 -7.50
CA LEU A 359 -4.33 -26.49 -6.23
C LEU A 359 -3.09 -25.76 -5.68
N VAL A 360 -2.16 -25.32 -6.55
CA VAL A 360 -1.02 -24.48 -6.13
C VAL A 360 -1.50 -23.15 -5.59
N GLU A 361 -2.45 -22.51 -6.26
CA GLU A 361 -3.02 -21.22 -5.82
C GLU A 361 -3.70 -21.33 -4.46
N LEU A 362 -4.38 -22.43 -4.17
CA LEU A 362 -4.97 -22.69 -2.86
C LEU A 362 -3.92 -22.79 -1.72
N GLU A 363 -2.68 -23.13 -2.05
CA GLU A 363 -1.57 -23.17 -1.08
C GLU A 363 -0.77 -21.86 -1.04
N MET A 364 -1.02 -20.90 -1.94
CA MET A 364 -0.35 -19.60 -1.91
C MET A 364 -0.70 -18.80 -0.65
N PRO A 365 0.19 -17.94 -0.17
CA PRO A 365 -0.07 -17.16 1.04
C PRO A 365 -1.11 -16.08 0.77
N ALA A 366 -2.20 -16.11 1.53
CA ALA A 366 -3.11 -14.99 1.70
C ALA A 366 -2.78 -14.28 3.01
N SER A 367 -2.78 -12.96 3.03
CA SER A 367 -2.47 -12.18 4.22
C SER A 367 -3.29 -10.90 4.28
N ILE A 368 -3.60 -10.48 5.52
CA ILE A 368 -4.11 -9.16 5.83
C ILE A 368 -3.24 -8.51 6.88
N SER A 369 -3.18 -7.18 6.88
CA SER A 369 -2.56 -6.41 7.93
C SER A 369 -3.53 -5.35 8.45
N PHE A 370 -3.40 -5.01 9.72
CA PHE A 370 -4.19 -3.98 10.37
C PHE A 370 -3.47 -3.41 11.60
N HIS A 371 -3.97 -2.29 12.08
CA HIS A 371 -3.39 -1.62 13.24
C HIS A 371 -4.09 -2.03 14.53
N VAL A 372 -3.30 -2.36 15.55
CA VAL A 372 -3.72 -2.52 16.94
C VAL A 372 -2.80 -1.68 17.81
N PRO A 373 -3.30 -0.78 18.69
CA PRO A 373 -2.43 0.01 19.56
C PRO A 373 -1.48 -0.86 20.38
N ASP A 374 -0.21 -0.48 20.45
CA ASP A 374 0.87 -1.30 21.05
C ASP A 374 0.61 -1.65 22.52
N GLN A 375 -0.12 -0.78 23.24
CA GLN A 375 -0.53 -1.00 24.63
C GLN A 375 -1.37 -2.27 24.83
N TYR A 376 -2.14 -2.71 23.82
CA TYR A 376 -3.00 -3.89 23.90
C TYR A 376 -2.29 -5.19 23.50
N HIS A 377 -1.14 -5.11 22.82
CA HIS A 377 -0.44 -6.28 22.29
C HIS A 377 -0.20 -7.37 23.37
N LYS A 378 0.35 -7.00 24.52
CA LYS A 378 0.66 -7.97 25.60
C LYS A 378 -0.59 -8.70 26.08
N ARG A 379 -1.72 -7.98 26.19
CA ARG A 379 -2.99 -8.54 26.70
C ARG A 379 -3.64 -9.46 25.66
N ILE A 380 -3.64 -9.05 24.39
CA ILE A 380 -4.18 -9.86 23.29
C ILE A 380 -3.34 -11.12 23.08
N ILE A 381 -2.02 -11.02 23.16
CA ILE A 381 -1.10 -12.17 23.06
C ILE A 381 -1.33 -13.12 24.24
N GLY A 382 -1.53 -12.59 25.45
CA GLY A 382 -1.74 -13.35 26.68
C GLY A 382 -0.43 -13.91 27.24
N ILE A 383 -0.52 -14.46 28.46
CA ILE A 383 0.65 -15.05 29.16
C ILE A 383 1.19 -16.22 28.33
N GLY A 384 2.49 -16.16 28.00
CA GLY A 384 3.12 -17.18 27.15
C GLY A 384 2.51 -17.34 25.76
N GLY A 385 1.74 -16.33 25.28
CA GLY A 385 1.11 -16.37 23.97
C GLY A 385 -0.14 -17.26 23.89
N GLN A 386 -0.72 -17.65 25.00
CA GLN A 386 -1.82 -18.64 25.03
C GLN A 386 -3.06 -18.17 24.27
N HIS A 387 -3.43 -16.89 24.39
CA HIS A 387 -4.64 -16.37 23.74
C HIS A 387 -4.47 -16.35 22.22
N ILE A 388 -3.37 -15.80 21.75
CA ILE A 388 -3.15 -15.71 20.29
C ILE A 388 -2.93 -17.11 19.68
N GLN A 389 -2.27 -18.04 20.38
CA GLN A 389 -2.11 -19.41 19.91
C GLN A 389 -3.45 -20.14 19.77
N ARG A 390 -4.42 -19.86 20.68
CA ARG A 390 -5.77 -20.41 20.58
C ARG A 390 -6.48 -19.90 19.33
N ILE A 391 -6.39 -18.59 19.04
CA ILE A 391 -6.95 -17.99 17.81
C ILE A 391 -6.29 -18.59 16.57
N MET A 392 -4.95 -18.65 16.55
CA MET A 392 -4.19 -19.24 15.45
C MET A 392 -4.59 -20.69 15.16
N LYS A 393 -4.82 -21.50 16.19
CA LYS A 393 -5.26 -22.89 16.06
C LYS A 393 -6.72 -23.00 15.60
N LYS A 394 -7.60 -22.16 16.17
CA LYS A 394 -9.04 -22.15 15.86
C LYS A 394 -9.30 -21.89 14.38
N TYR A 395 -8.57 -20.92 13.79
CA TYR A 395 -8.77 -20.47 12.41
C TYR A 395 -7.73 -21.02 11.43
N SER A 396 -6.70 -21.72 11.91
CA SER A 396 -5.54 -22.14 11.10
C SER A 396 -4.86 -20.96 10.39
N VAL A 397 -4.73 -19.84 11.09
CA VAL A 397 -4.13 -18.58 10.63
C VAL A 397 -2.92 -18.26 11.50
N PHE A 398 -1.80 -17.92 10.87
CA PHE A 398 -0.62 -17.42 11.59
C PHE A 398 -0.78 -15.92 11.84
N VAL A 399 -0.55 -15.46 13.08
CA VAL A 399 -0.65 -14.06 13.48
C VAL A 399 0.70 -13.60 14.02
N LYS A 400 1.21 -12.49 13.50
CA LYS A 400 2.44 -11.85 13.94
C LYS A 400 2.15 -10.42 14.37
N PHE A 401 2.58 -10.07 15.59
CA PHE A 401 2.62 -8.68 16.07
C PHE A 401 4.00 -8.11 15.82
N SER A 402 4.08 -6.90 15.29
CA SER A 402 5.32 -6.16 15.04
C SER A 402 5.46 -5.05 16.06
N ASN A 403 6.60 -4.96 16.73
CA ASN A 403 6.90 -3.89 17.67
C ASN A 403 7.32 -2.61 16.95
N ALA A 404 7.28 -1.46 17.62
CA ALA A 404 7.74 -0.19 17.08
C ALA A 404 9.20 -0.24 16.59
N MET A 405 10.06 -1.03 17.24
CA MET A 405 11.45 -1.24 16.82
C MET A 405 11.55 -2.00 15.47
N ASP A 406 10.74 -3.04 15.27
CA ASP A 406 10.68 -3.79 14.00
C ASP A 406 10.21 -2.92 12.85
N ARG A 407 9.50 -1.84 13.14
CA ARG A 407 8.98 -0.85 12.18
C ARG A 407 9.94 0.32 11.93
N GLY A 408 11.17 0.29 12.47
CA GLY A 408 12.15 1.37 12.33
C GLY A 408 11.86 2.59 13.20
N GLY A 409 11.25 2.39 14.38
CA GLY A 409 10.98 3.47 15.36
C GLY A 409 9.81 4.39 14.99
N ILE A 410 9.08 4.11 13.91
CA ILE A 410 7.91 4.88 13.49
C ILE A 410 6.73 4.50 14.38
N GLY A 411 6.10 5.48 15.02
CA GLY A 411 4.95 5.30 15.90
C GLY A 411 5.25 5.51 17.39
N LYS A 412 6.47 5.98 17.75
CA LYS A 412 6.73 6.43 19.13
C LYS A 412 6.31 7.88 19.39
N ASP A 413 6.27 8.71 18.34
CA ASP A 413 6.05 10.16 18.48
C ASP A 413 4.89 10.70 17.63
N ASP A 414 4.15 9.85 16.88
CA ASP A 414 3.04 10.28 16.03
C ASP A 414 1.84 9.34 16.23
N ASP A 415 0.93 9.71 17.11
CA ASP A 415 -0.40 9.05 17.25
C ASP A 415 -1.28 9.20 15.98
N ASP A 416 -0.90 10.06 15.04
CA ASP A 416 -1.67 10.34 13.82
C ASP A 416 -1.40 9.36 12.66
N ILE A 417 -0.31 8.59 12.68
CA ILE A 417 -0.01 7.61 11.63
C ILE A 417 -0.21 6.19 12.15
N LYS A 418 -1.43 5.69 12.00
CA LYS A 418 -1.76 4.29 12.27
C LYS A 418 -1.07 3.40 11.22
N VAL A 419 0.10 2.86 11.56
CA VAL A 419 0.80 1.87 10.73
C VAL A 419 0.34 0.48 11.15
N ASP A 420 0.00 -0.37 10.18
CA ASP A 420 -0.34 -1.77 10.42
C ASP A 420 0.79 -2.49 11.18
N ASN A 421 0.46 -3.06 12.32
CA ASN A 421 1.42 -3.73 13.20
C ASN A 421 1.03 -5.17 13.51
N VAL A 422 -0.11 -5.63 13.03
CA VAL A 422 -0.55 -7.02 13.10
C VAL A 422 -0.66 -7.57 11.68
N ILE A 423 0.00 -8.68 11.43
CA ILE A 423 -0.02 -9.38 10.14
C ILE A 423 -0.58 -10.77 10.37
N CYS A 424 -1.67 -11.10 9.68
CA CYS A 424 -2.27 -12.42 9.65
C CYS A 424 -1.99 -13.09 8.31
N ARG A 425 -1.56 -14.36 8.33
CA ARG A 425 -1.20 -15.11 7.12
C ARG A 425 -1.78 -16.53 7.18
N THR A 426 -2.32 -16.99 6.05
CA THR A 426 -2.86 -18.36 5.91
C THR A 426 -2.74 -18.82 4.45
N PRO A 427 -2.85 -20.14 4.13
CA PRO A 427 -3.04 -20.56 2.76
C PRO A 427 -4.34 -20.00 2.17
N ALA A 428 -4.33 -19.67 0.86
CA ALA A 428 -5.47 -19.04 0.19
C ALA A 428 -6.80 -19.82 0.36
N ARG A 429 -6.74 -21.13 0.50
CA ARG A 429 -7.93 -21.97 0.82
C ARG A 429 -8.65 -21.60 2.12
N ASN A 430 -7.96 -20.90 3.02
CA ASN A 430 -8.50 -20.44 4.31
C ASN A 430 -8.60 -18.90 4.37
N ALA A 431 -8.55 -18.21 3.25
CA ALA A 431 -8.51 -16.74 3.20
C ALA A 431 -9.69 -16.09 3.93
N ASP A 432 -10.87 -16.70 3.88
CA ASP A 432 -12.08 -16.22 4.59
C ASP A 432 -11.87 -16.12 6.10
N ASN A 433 -10.99 -16.96 6.68
CA ASN A 433 -10.68 -16.93 8.10
C ASN A 433 -9.85 -15.71 8.51
N LEU A 434 -9.21 -15.01 7.57
CA LEU A 434 -8.42 -13.81 7.87
C LEU A 434 -9.28 -12.69 8.46
N GLU A 435 -10.43 -12.43 7.85
CA GLU A 435 -11.33 -11.39 8.34
C GLU A 435 -11.95 -11.78 9.70
N LEU A 436 -12.25 -13.07 9.90
CA LEU A 436 -12.74 -13.57 11.19
C LEU A 436 -11.70 -13.40 12.31
N VAL A 437 -10.42 -13.66 12.01
CA VAL A 437 -9.31 -13.44 12.96
C VAL A 437 -9.17 -11.96 13.29
N LYS A 438 -9.21 -11.10 12.28
CA LYS A 438 -9.16 -9.65 12.47
C LYS A 438 -10.30 -9.18 13.37
N GLN A 439 -11.54 -9.63 13.09
CA GLN A 439 -12.69 -9.28 13.89
C GLN A 439 -12.54 -9.76 15.35
N GLU A 440 -12.13 -11.01 15.58
CA GLU A 440 -11.93 -11.53 16.95
C GLU A 440 -10.85 -10.74 17.72
N ILE A 441 -9.76 -10.33 17.03
CA ILE A 441 -8.73 -9.48 17.63
C ILE A 441 -9.27 -8.08 17.93
N MET A 442 -10.04 -7.47 17.02
CA MET A 442 -10.64 -6.14 17.23
C MET A 442 -11.69 -6.17 18.35
N ASP A 443 -12.51 -7.21 18.44
CA ASP A 443 -13.45 -7.40 19.56
C ASP A 443 -12.72 -7.52 20.91
N MET A 444 -11.52 -8.11 20.92
CA MET A 444 -10.69 -8.13 22.13
C MET A 444 -10.16 -6.73 22.48
N VAL A 445 -9.79 -5.91 21.47
CA VAL A 445 -9.39 -4.51 21.67
C VAL A 445 -10.54 -3.72 22.28
N GLU A 446 -11.74 -3.82 21.72
CA GLU A 446 -12.93 -3.11 22.22
C GLU A 446 -13.30 -3.52 23.66
N LYS A 447 -13.19 -4.80 24.00
CA LYS A 447 -13.40 -5.26 25.38
C LYS A 447 -12.37 -4.69 26.34
N VAL A 448 -11.11 -4.60 25.90
CA VAL A 448 -10.04 -4.00 26.71
C VAL A 448 -10.25 -2.51 26.85
N ASP A 449 -10.68 -1.81 25.79
CA ASP A 449 -11.02 -0.39 25.84
C ASP A 449 -12.19 -0.11 26.80
N ALA A 450 -13.20 -0.97 26.80
CA ALA A 450 -14.34 -0.86 27.71
C ALA A 450 -13.95 -1.07 29.20
N GLU A 451 -12.84 -1.76 29.47
CA GLU A 451 -12.27 -1.95 30.81
C GLU A 451 -11.25 -0.85 31.19
N PHE A 452 -10.89 0.04 30.25
CA PHE A 452 -9.99 1.16 30.49
C PHE A 452 -10.79 2.39 30.93
N VAL A 453 -10.44 2.90 32.10
CA VAL A 453 -11.00 4.12 32.66
C VAL A 453 -9.92 5.21 32.68
N SER A 454 -10.34 6.43 32.37
CA SER A 454 -9.48 7.61 32.49
C SER A 454 -9.99 8.49 33.61
N GLU A 455 -9.19 8.69 34.65
CA GLU A 455 -9.54 9.49 35.81
C GLU A 455 -8.76 10.80 35.80
N PRO A 456 -9.45 11.96 35.80
CA PRO A 456 -8.81 13.26 35.86
C PRO A 456 -8.38 13.57 37.30
N VAL A 457 -7.11 13.88 37.49
CA VAL A 457 -6.50 14.21 38.78
C VAL A 457 -6.15 15.70 38.79
N PRO A 458 -6.79 16.50 39.67
CA PRO A 458 -6.44 17.90 39.79
C PRO A 458 -5.10 18.05 40.53
N VAL A 459 -4.09 18.53 39.86
CA VAL A 459 -2.78 18.86 40.40
C VAL A 459 -2.40 20.26 39.92
N ASP A 460 -2.11 21.18 40.84
CA ASP A 460 -1.73 22.53 40.50
C ASP A 460 -0.52 22.49 39.53
N ARG A 461 -0.64 23.23 38.45
CA ARG A 461 0.33 23.30 37.35
C ARG A 461 1.73 23.73 37.81
N LEU A 462 1.86 24.40 38.96
CA LEU A 462 3.16 24.74 39.56
C LEU A 462 3.99 23.48 39.88
N TYR A 463 3.31 22.37 40.24
CA TYR A 463 3.94 21.10 40.55
C TYR A 463 4.19 20.22 39.32
N HIS A 464 3.54 20.50 38.17
CA HIS A 464 3.74 19.70 36.96
C HIS A 464 5.20 19.68 36.52
N ARG A 465 5.90 20.84 36.63
CA ARG A 465 7.30 20.96 36.25
C ARG A 465 8.20 20.10 37.13
N GLU A 466 7.89 19.98 38.39
CA GLU A 466 8.65 19.15 39.35
C GLU A 466 8.35 17.66 39.11
N LEU A 467 7.10 17.28 38.87
CA LEU A 467 6.72 15.92 38.50
C LEU A 467 7.36 15.47 37.20
N ILE A 468 7.50 16.37 36.22
CA ILE A 468 8.18 16.06 34.95
C ILE A 468 9.70 15.80 35.20
N THR A 469 10.33 16.40 36.18
CA THR A 469 11.72 16.08 36.54
C THR A 469 11.86 14.69 37.14
N ARG A 470 10.77 14.11 37.69
CA ARG A 470 10.69 12.75 38.25
C ARG A 470 10.11 11.73 37.27
N MET A 471 10.15 12.01 35.95
CA MET A 471 9.65 11.06 34.93
C MET A 471 10.10 9.61 35.12
N PRO A 472 11.36 9.31 35.53
CA PRO A 472 11.76 7.92 35.77
C PRO A 472 10.95 7.21 36.86
N GLU A 473 10.52 7.91 37.91
CA GLU A 473 9.69 7.37 38.99
C GLU A 473 8.25 7.16 38.50
N ILE A 474 7.74 8.10 37.71
CA ILE A 474 6.43 8.02 37.09
C ILE A 474 6.37 6.85 36.10
N GLU A 475 7.40 6.65 35.28
CA GLU A 475 7.49 5.49 34.38
C GLU A 475 7.53 4.14 35.13
N LEU A 476 8.13 4.08 36.32
CA LEU A 476 8.10 2.89 37.17
C LEU A 476 6.69 2.62 37.71
N LEU A 477 5.97 3.67 38.10
CA LEU A 477 4.59 3.59 38.55
C LEU A 477 3.66 3.17 37.42
N GLU A 478 3.84 3.75 36.23
CA GLU A 478 3.10 3.35 35.02
C GLU A 478 3.30 1.85 34.70
N LYS A 479 4.54 1.37 34.80
CA LYS A 479 4.87 -0.04 34.58
C LYS A 479 4.29 -0.96 35.67
N LYS A 480 4.32 -0.51 36.92
CA LYS A 480 3.83 -1.27 38.08
C LYS A 480 2.33 -1.50 37.99
N TRP A 481 1.56 -0.47 37.69
CA TRP A 481 0.10 -0.49 37.67
C TRP A 481 -0.50 -0.63 36.26
N ASN A 482 0.34 -0.77 35.24
CA ASN A 482 -0.09 -0.82 33.82
C ASN A 482 -1.03 0.32 33.44
N CYS A 483 -0.79 1.52 34.00
CA CYS A 483 -1.51 2.75 33.75
C CYS A 483 -0.64 3.72 32.95
N LYS A 484 -1.25 4.70 32.30
CA LYS A 484 -0.56 5.79 31.63
C LYS A 484 -0.93 7.11 32.30
N ILE A 485 0.08 7.91 32.62
CA ILE A 485 -0.08 9.23 33.24
C ILE A 485 0.20 10.29 32.18
N THR A 486 -0.80 11.09 31.84
CA THR A 486 -0.69 12.09 30.79
C THR A 486 -0.77 13.50 31.38
N PHE A 487 0.28 14.29 31.16
CA PHE A 487 0.31 15.70 31.51
C PHE A 487 -0.34 16.54 30.42
N PRO A 488 -1.03 17.64 30.78
CA PRO A 488 -1.56 18.58 29.79
C PRO A 488 -0.42 19.20 28.99
N GLY A 489 -0.66 19.48 27.70
CA GLY A 489 0.31 20.15 26.84
C GLY A 489 0.69 21.54 27.36
N THR A 490 1.91 21.97 27.07
CA THR A 490 2.45 23.29 27.51
C THR A 490 1.61 24.47 27.08
N GLU A 491 0.80 24.33 26.04
CA GLU A 491 -0.13 25.36 25.54
C GLU A 491 -1.50 25.30 26.21
N GLN A 492 -1.82 24.23 26.93
CA GLN A 492 -3.08 24.05 27.65
C GLN A 492 -2.89 24.50 29.08
N ALA A 493 -3.54 25.60 29.47
CA ALA A 493 -3.57 26.08 30.84
C ALA A 493 -4.51 25.21 31.70
N SER A 494 -4.16 23.93 31.89
CA SER A 494 -4.96 22.97 32.65
C SER A 494 -4.21 22.46 33.87
N ASP A 495 -4.92 22.37 35.01
CA ASP A 495 -4.42 21.78 36.24
C ASP A 495 -4.79 20.29 36.37
N ILE A 496 -5.16 19.66 35.26
CA ILE A 496 -5.65 18.28 35.26
C ILE A 496 -4.61 17.36 34.62
N ILE A 497 -4.10 16.41 35.38
CA ILE A 497 -3.34 15.25 34.92
C ILE A 497 -4.33 14.11 34.73
N THR A 498 -4.17 13.33 33.66
CA THR A 498 -5.07 12.18 33.40
C THR A 498 -4.34 10.87 33.66
N ILE A 499 -4.90 10.01 34.51
CA ILE A 499 -4.42 8.65 34.72
C ILE A 499 -5.38 7.70 34.00
N SER A 500 -4.86 6.98 33.00
CA SER A 500 -5.62 6.03 32.18
C SER A 500 -5.10 4.62 32.37
N GLY A 501 -6.00 3.67 32.62
CA GLY A 501 -5.61 2.29 32.85
C GLY A 501 -6.80 1.36 33.09
N PRO A 502 -6.54 0.08 33.40
CA PRO A 502 -7.59 -0.86 33.77
C PRO A 502 -8.37 -0.36 35.01
N GLU A 503 -9.69 -0.46 34.96
CA GLU A 503 -10.61 0.03 36.00
C GLU A 503 -10.20 -0.37 37.42
N TYR A 504 -9.70 -1.59 37.59
CA TYR A 504 -9.28 -2.12 38.90
C TYR A 504 -7.87 -1.67 39.35
N GLN A 505 -7.07 -1.05 38.47
CA GLN A 505 -5.69 -0.60 38.76
C GLN A 505 -5.57 0.93 38.87
N VAL A 506 -6.47 1.67 38.21
CA VAL A 506 -6.47 3.14 38.25
C VAL A 506 -6.57 3.70 39.68
N PRO A 507 -7.45 3.20 40.58
CA PRO A 507 -7.51 3.70 41.95
C PRO A 507 -6.20 3.54 42.71
N GLN A 508 -5.53 2.39 42.58
CA GLN A 508 -4.26 2.14 43.27
C GLN A 508 -3.12 2.96 42.68
N ALA A 509 -3.10 3.13 41.36
CA ALA A 509 -2.15 4.02 40.68
C ALA A 509 -2.34 5.47 41.11
N LEU A 510 -3.60 5.90 41.28
CA LEU A 510 -3.98 7.23 41.75
C LEU A 510 -3.48 7.45 43.18
N ASP A 511 -3.76 6.51 44.11
CA ASP A 511 -3.33 6.61 45.50
C ASP A 511 -1.80 6.69 45.61
N GLU A 512 -1.05 5.84 44.90
CA GLU A 512 0.41 5.86 44.91
C GLU A 512 0.98 7.13 44.25
N PHE A 513 0.35 7.62 43.16
CA PHE A 513 0.72 8.86 42.50
C PHE A 513 0.51 10.07 43.43
N LEU A 514 -0.64 10.15 44.13
CA LEU A 514 -0.92 11.20 45.09
C LEU A 514 0.03 11.17 46.29
N VAL A 515 0.38 9.99 46.79
CA VAL A 515 1.38 9.85 47.86
C VAL A 515 2.77 10.28 47.39
N SER A 516 3.16 9.97 46.16
CA SER A 516 4.43 10.40 45.60
C SER A 516 4.45 11.89 45.23
N SER A 517 3.29 12.52 45.07
CA SER A 517 3.10 13.96 44.79
C SER A 517 2.78 14.81 46.02
N THR A 518 2.59 14.21 47.22
CA THR A 518 2.46 14.96 48.48
C THR A 518 3.86 15.38 48.95
N PHE A 519 4.11 16.66 48.87
CA PHE A 519 5.28 17.36 49.40
C PHE A 519 5.11 17.76 50.86
#